data_035de30bbbbff8cec4229b7a2fc39e9c
#
_entry.id   035de30bbbbff8cec4229b7a2fc39e9c
#
_cell.length_a   1.000
_cell.length_b   1.000
_cell.length_c   1.000
_cell.angle_alpha   90.00
_cell.angle_beta   90.00
_cell.angle_gamma   90.00
#
_symmetry.space_group_name_H-M   'P 1'
#
loop_
_entity.id
_entity.type
_entity.pdbx_description
1 polymer ?
#
loop_
_entity_poly.entity_id
_entity_poly.type
_entity_poly.pdbx_seq_one_letter_code
_entity_poly.pdbx_strand_id
1 'polypeptide(L)'
;MTRPGSLLDSSFDLFVIGGGSGGVRAARMAAQRGARVALAEGSRMGGTCVNVGCIPKKLYSYAAGYAEAFEEARGFGWRWPQAAAPQLDWAALKSARAQEIARLNGVYEGLMTQAGVAVLRGQARLLGPQAGGLQGVQVRAADGRQTAHAARHVLIATGGMPRRASVPGGELAITSDEMFDLPAFPRRLLVVGGGYIGCEMASIFHGLGADVTLVYRGEQVLRGFDDEVRTFVAGQMQQAGVRVLTRCDVRRISAGADGARQVALTDGQIITADAVLYATGREPNTRGLNLAAASVAVDAGGHIEVDEHFATRAPGIYAIGDVVGRMALTPVALAEGMALADQLFGPAPGQPARQMNYRNIPTAVFTHPPIGTVGLTEEQARAAGRPIRVYRSEFRPLRHTLSGSGERALVKLIVDDASDRVTGLHMAGPDAPEITQGFAVALQCGATKAQFDATIGIHPTLAEEFVTLRQVARN
;
A
#
# COMPACT_ATOMS: atom_id res chain seq x y z
N MET A 1 -9.33 8.85 -54.97
CA MET A 1 -8.54 8.20 -53.97
C MET A 1 -8.16 9.24 -52.90
N THR A 2 -8.98 9.38 -51.88
CA THR A 2 -8.75 10.25 -50.73
C THR A 2 -7.65 9.61 -49.85
N ARG A 3 -6.52 10.29 -49.64
CA ARG A 3 -5.51 9.91 -48.67
C ARG A 3 -6.18 9.79 -47.29
N PRO A 4 -5.94 8.71 -46.54
CA PRO A 4 -6.39 8.70 -45.14
C PRO A 4 -5.59 9.82 -44.43
N GLY A 5 -6.32 10.86 -43.98
CA GLY A 5 -5.82 11.93 -43.19
C GLY A 5 -5.19 11.33 -41.90
N SER A 6 -4.09 11.91 -41.44
CA SER A 6 -3.40 11.48 -40.21
C SER A 6 -4.40 11.57 -39.05
N LEU A 7 -4.79 10.41 -38.52
CA LEU A 7 -5.68 10.27 -37.37
C LEU A 7 -5.06 10.74 -36.03
N LEU A 8 -3.94 11.46 -36.08
CA LEU A 8 -3.21 11.90 -34.89
C LEU A 8 -3.56 13.36 -34.61
N ASP A 9 -4.47 13.59 -33.67
CA ASP A 9 -4.93 14.93 -33.29
C ASP A 9 -3.83 15.78 -32.62
N SER A 10 -2.80 15.16 -32.04
CA SER A 10 -1.68 15.86 -31.40
C SER A 10 -0.51 14.91 -31.11
N SER A 11 0.71 15.47 -31.11
CA SER A 11 1.90 14.79 -30.63
C SER A 11 2.34 15.34 -29.27
N PHE A 12 2.78 14.47 -28.37
CA PHE A 12 3.26 14.80 -27.03
C PHE A 12 4.72 14.36 -26.86
N ASP A 13 5.43 15.01 -25.95
CA ASP A 13 6.75 14.53 -25.54
C ASP A 13 6.62 13.32 -24.61
N LEU A 14 5.60 13.35 -23.72
CA LEU A 14 5.25 12.25 -22.82
C LEU A 14 3.76 12.01 -22.82
N PHE A 15 3.36 10.75 -23.01
CA PHE A 15 1.99 10.29 -22.78
C PHE A 15 1.95 9.33 -21.58
N VAL A 16 1.21 9.66 -20.54
CA VAL A 16 1.09 8.85 -19.32
C VAL A 16 -0.22 8.08 -19.34
N ILE A 17 -0.16 6.77 -19.13
CA ILE A 17 -1.32 5.89 -19.00
C ILE A 17 -1.50 5.55 -17.52
N GLY A 18 -2.51 6.14 -16.88
CA GLY A 18 -2.84 5.97 -15.47
C GLY A 18 -2.57 7.20 -14.62
N GLY A 19 -3.63 7.73 -14.00
CA GLY A 19 -3.62 8.90 -13.13
C GLY A 19 -3.45 8.56 -11.63
N GLY A 20 -2.75 7.46 -11.33
CA GLY A 20 -2.33 7.10 -9.98
C GLY A 20 -1.11 7.87 -9.49
N SER A 21 -0.56 7.47 -8.33
CA SER A 21 0.54 8.17 -7.65
C SER A 21 1.77 8.39 -8.55
N GLY A 22 2.27 7.36 -9.21
CA GLY A 22 3.42 7.45 -10.10
C GLY A 22 3.14 8.28 -11.34
N GLY A 23 2.00 8.03 -12.02
CA GLY A 23 1.64 8.71 -13.25
C GLY A 23 1.43 10.22 -13.06
N VAL A 24 0.67 10.63 -12.04
CA VAL A 24 0.46 12.04 -11.69
C VAL A 24 1.79 12.73 -11.36
N ARG A 25 2.67 12.08 -10.61
CA ARG A 25 3.96 12.63 -10.25
C ARG A 25 4.84 12.80 -11.48
N ALA A 26 4.97 11.78 -12.31
CA ALA A 26 5.79 11.83 -13.53
C ALA A 26 5.27 12.87 -14.51
N ALA A 27 3.96 12.91 -14.77
CA ALA A 27 3.32 13.88 -15.67
C ALA A 27 3.61 15.32 -15.24
N ARG A 28 3.38 15.62 -13.94
CA ARG A 28 3.62 16.95 -13.40
C ARG A 28 5.08 17.37 -13.48
N MET A 29 6.00 16.47 -13.10
CA MET A 29 7.42 16.77 -13.11
C MET A 29 7.93 16.98 -14.54
N ALA A 30 7.49 16.19 -15.51
CA ALA A 30 7.84 16.38 -16.93
C ALA A 30 7.32 17.72 -17.47
N ALA A 31 6.05 18.04 -17.21
CA ALA A 31 5.45 19.30 -17.64
C ALA A 31 6.16 20.54 -17.05
N GLN A 32 6.54 20.49 -15.78
CA GLN A 32 7.34 21.54 -15.12
C GLN A 32 8.73 21.73 -15.74
N ARG A 33 9.22 20.78 -16.53
CA ARG A 33 10.46 20.85 -17.32
C ARG A 33 10.22 21.26 -18.77
N GLY A 34 9.01 21.70 -19.10
CA GLY A 34 8.66 22.21 -20.42
C GLY A 34 8.19 21.14 -21.40
N ALA A 35 8.04 19.87 -20.99
CA ALA A 35 7.53 18.81 -21.86
C ALA A 35 6.03 19.02 -22.13
N ARG A 36 5.57 18.74 -23.35
CA ARG A 36 4.14 18.59 -23.68
C ARG A 36 3.65 17.24 -23.20
N VAL A 37 2.81 17.24 -22.16
CA VAL A 37 2.37 16.02 -21.50
C VAL A 37 0.87 15.82 -21.64
N ALA A 38 0.47 14.57 -22.00
CA ALA A 38 -0.89 14.07 -21.83
C ALA A 38 -0.92 12.98 -20.77
N LEU A 39 -2.04 12.88 -20.06
CA LEU A 39 -2.31 11.81 -19.11
C LEU A 39 -3.72 11.27 -19.35
N ALA A 40 -3.83 9.95 -19.57
CA ALA A 40 -5.11 9.26 -19.67
C ALA A 40 -5.47 8.57 -18.35
N GLU A 41 -6.69 8.81 -17.85
CA GLU A 41 -7.24 8.15 -16.65
C GLU A 41 -8.65 7.62 -16.94
N GLY A 42 -8.80 6.32 -16.75
CA GLY A 42 -10.06 5.61 -17.04
C GLY A 42 -11.08 5.59 -15.89
N SER A 43 -10.70 6.09 -14.70
CA SER A 43 -11.54 6.12 -13.51
C SER A 43 -11.41 7.47 -12.80
N ARG A 44 -10.94 7.47 -11.54
CA ARG A 44 -10.77 8.67 -10.72
C ARG A 44 -9.28 8.98 -10.52
N MET A 45 -8.93 10.27 -10.59
CA MET A 45 -7.56 10.73 -10.33
C MET A 45 -7.10 10.34 -8.91
N GLY A 46 -5.80 10.07 -8.76
CA GLY A 46 -5.19 9.61 -7.52
C GLY A 46 -5.03 8.09 -7.41
N GLY A 47 -5.67 7.31 -8.30
CA GLY A 47 -5.52 5.84 -8.39
C GLY A 47 -5.95 5.11 -7.12
N THR A 48 -5.42 3.90 -6.93
CA THR A 48 -5.73 3.02 -5.78
C THR A 48 -5.50 3.70 -4.44
N CYS A 49 -4.36 4.36 -4.26
CA CYS A 49 -3.99 4.96 -2.97
C CYS A 49 -5.04 5.94 -2.44
N VAL A 50 -5.50 6.86 -3.28
CA VAL A 50 -6.47 7.89 -2.89
C VAL A 50 -7.87 7.31 -2.77
N ASN A 51 -8.28 6.47 -3.72
CA ASN A 51 -9.68 6.11 -3.89
C ASN A 51 -10.11 4.87 -3.08
N VAL A 52 -9.29 3.82 -3.06
CA VAL A 52 -9.62 2.49 -2.51
C VAL A 52 -8.44 1.82 -1.80
N GLY A 53 -7.50 2.59 -1.29
CA GLY A 53 -6.27 2.07 -0.65
C GLY A 53 -5.86 2.85 0.58
N CYS A 54 -4.69 3.49 0.51
CA CYS A 54 -4.00 4.08 1.67
C CYS A 54 -4.86 5.11 2.43
N ILE A 55 -5.52 6.03 1.71
CA ILE A 55 -6.27 7.11 2.35
C ILE A 55 -7.54 6.58 3.04
N PRO A 56 -8.47 5.92 2.35
CA PRO A 56 -9.69 5.42 3.02
C PRO A 56 -9.36 4.42 4.12
N LYS A 57 -8.35 3.55 3.94
CA LYS A 57 -7.89 2.63 4.96
C LYS A 57 -7.41 3.35 6.22
N LYS A 58 -6.59 4.39 6.06
CA LYS A 58 -6.05 5.14 7.21
C LYS A 58 -7.15 5.91 7.95
N LEU A 59 -8.13 6.47 7.23
CA LEU A 59 -9.30 7.11 7.85
C LEU A 59 -10.10 6.12 8.70
N TYR A 60 -10.30 4.90 8.20
CA TYR A 60 -11.00 3.85 8.96
C TYR A 60 -10.17 3.32 10.13
N SER A 61 -8.83 3.24 9.99
CA SER A 61 -7.93 2.92 11.09
C SER A 61 -8.01 3.96 12.22
N TYR A 62 -8.11 5.25 11.89
CA TYR A 62 -8.33 6.28 12.91
C TYR A 62 -9.69 6.12 13.59
N ALA A 63 -10.76 5.84 12.82
CA ALA A 63 -12.08 5.61 13.40
C ALA A 63 -12.09 4.41 14.35
N ALA A 64 -11.38 3.31 14.01
CA ALA A 64 -11.20 2.15 14.89
C ALA A 64 -10.45 2.52 16.18
N GLY A 65 -9.38 3.32 16.09
CA GLY A 65 -8.63 3.78 17.24
C GLY A 65 -9.43 4.65 18.21
N TYR A 66 -10.46 5.36 17.73
CA TYR A 66 -11.36 6.09 18.66
C TYR A 66 -12.17 5.15 19.55
N ALA A 67 -12.63 4.00 19.05
CA ALA A 67 -13.35 3.04 19.88
C ALA A 67 -12.46 2.53 21.02
N GLU A 68 -11.22 2.20 20.74
CA GLU A 68 -10.21 1.83 21.74
C GLU A 68 -9.95 2.98 22.73
N ALA A 69 -9.76 4.20 22.21
CA ALA A 69 -9.52 5.38 23.05
C ALA A 69 -10.66 5.68 24.02
N PHE A 70 -11.92 5.42 23.66
CA PHE A 70 -13.06 5.56 24.57
C PHE A 70 -12.97 4.55 25.72
N GLU A 71 -12.59 3.32 25.47
CA GLU A 71 -12.42 2.33 26.55
C GLU A 71 -11.23 2.69 27.45
N GLU A 72 -10.09 3.08 26.86
CA GLU A 72 -8.91 3.52 27.61
C GLU A 72 -9.18 4.74 28.49
N ALA A 73 -9.98 5.69 28.02
CA ALA A 73 -10.29 6.93 28.74
C ALA A 73 -10.89 6.67 30.12
N ARG A 74 -11.58 5.54 30.32
CA ARG A 74 -12.12 5.14 31.63
C ARG A 74 -11.01 4.95 32.68
N GLY A 75 -9.87 4.38 32.27
CA GLY A 75 -8.69 4.22 33.14
C GLY A 75 -8.07 5.56 33.56
N PHE A 76 -8.21 6.59 32.72
CA PHE A 76 -7.77 7.96 32.97
C PHE A 76 -8.81 8.84 33.70
N GLY A 77 -9.87 8.20 34.23
CA GLY A 77 -10.86 8.90 35.05
C GLY A 77 -12.04 9.49 34.31
N TRP A 78 -12.10 9.39 32.96
CA TRP A 78 -13.30 9.82 32.25
C TRP A 78 -14.48 8.92 32.53
N ARG A 79 -15.65 9.51 32.74
CA ARG A 79 -16.90 8.80 33.08
C ARG A 79 -18.03 9.27 32.18
N TRP A 80 -18.78 8.34 31.65
CA TRP A 80 -20.07 8.57 31.00
C TRP A 80 -21.05 7.45 31.33
N PRO A 81 -22.37 7.73 31.33
CA PRO A 81 -23.37 6.69 31.52
C PRO A 81 -23.24 5.59 30.46
N GLN A 82 -23.47 4.34 30.86
CA GLN A 82 -23.37 3.20 29.94
C GLN A 82 -24.34 3.33 28.74
N ALA A 83 -25.52 3.90 28.95
CA ALA A 83 -26.49 4.20 27.90
C ALA A 83 -26.04 5.27 26.89
N ALA A 84 -24.99 6.06 27.23
CA ALA A 84 -24.40 7.10 26.39
C ALA A 84 -23.03 6.67 25.82
N ALA A 85 -22.70 5.37 25.83
CA ALA A 85 -21.48 4.86 25.22
C ALA A 85 -21.47 5.21 23.72
N PRO A 86 -20.34 5.70 23.21
CA PRO A 86 -20.23 6.02 21.79
C PRO A 86 -20.53 4.82 20.91
N GLN A 87 -21.30 5.05 19.84
CA GLN A 87 -21.64 4.03 18.85
C GLN A 87 -21.21 4.48 17.46
N LEU A 88 -20.73 3.54 16.66
CA LEU A 88 -20.35 3.81 15.27
C LEU A 88 -21.59 4.07 14.42
N ASP A 89 -21.67 5.24 13.81
CA ASP A 89 -22.55 5.49 12.65
C ASP A 89 -21.78 5.21 11.37
N TRP A 90 -22.00 4.02 10.81
CA TRP A 90 -21.35 3.58 9.58
C TRP A 90 -21.68 4.46 8.37
N ALA A 91 -22.91 4.94 8.27
CA ALA A 91 -23.33 5.79 7.17
C ALA A 91 -22.64 7.16 7.23
N ALA A 92 -22.55 7.75 8.42
CA ALA A 92 -21.83 9.00 8.64
C ALA A 92 -20.32 8.86 8.33
N LEU A 93 -19.67 7.81 8.82
CA LEU A 93 -18.25 7.55 8.53
C LEU A 93 -17.99 7.40 7.01
N LYS A 94 -18.82 6.61 6.31
CA LYS A 94 -18.72 6.46 4.86
C LYS A 94 -18.89 7.78 4.12
N SER A 95 -19.89 8.57 4.52
CA SER A 95 -20.17 9.87 3.90
C SER A 95 -19.00 10.83 4.08
N ALA A 96 -18.48 10.96 5.29
CA ALA A 96 -17.32 11.81 5.59
C ALA A 96 -16.08 11.39 4.78
N ARG A 97 -15.79 10.07 4.75
CA ARG A 97 -14.70 9.52 3.93
C ARG A 97 -14.92 9.82 2.45
N ALA A 98 -16.13 9.64 1.91
CA ALA A 98 -16.43 9.88 0.50
C ALA A 98 -16.21 11.35 0.12
N GLN A 99 -16.60 12.30 0.98
CA GLN A 99 -16.36 13.73 0.80
C GLN A 99 -14.86 14.05 0.76
N GLU A 100 -14.08 13.49 1.67
CA GLU A 100 -12.62 13.69 1.67
C GLU A 100 -11.96 13.12 0.41
N ILE A 101 -12.36 11.92 -0.05
CA ILE A 101 -11.84 11.36 -1.30
C ILE A 101 -12.22 12.24 -2.50
N ALA A 102 -13.45 12.74 -2.57
CA ALA A 102 -13.87 13.66 -3.63
C ALA A 102 -13.05 14.95 -3.62
N ARG A 103 -12.79 15.53 -2.44
CA ARG A 103 -11.91 16.69 -2.27
C ARG A 103 -10.50 16.42 -2.81
N LEU A 104 -9.94 15.26 -2.46
CA LEU A 104 -8.60 14.86 -2.92
C LEU A 104 -8.56 14.64 -4.44
N ASN A 105 -9.60 14.03 -5.04
CA ASN A 105 -9.67 13.91 -6.49
C ASN A 105 -9.59 15.29 -7.17
N GLY A 106 -10.32 16.29 -6.65
CA GLY A 106 -10.24 17.67 -7.14
C GLY A 106 -8.85 18.30 -6.98
N VAL A 107 -8.13 18.01 -5.88
CA VAL A 107 -6.75 18.44 -5.71
C VAL A 107 -5.84 17.84 -6.79
N TYR A 108 -5.96 16.55 -7.08
CA TYR A 108 -5.16 15.88 -8.11
C TYR A 108 -5.46 16.43 -9.51
N GLU A 109 -6.72 16.74 -9.82
CA GLU A 109 -7.11 17.40 -11.07
C GLU A 109 -6.52 18.81 -11.19
N GLY A 110 -6.60 19.56 -10.09
CA GLY A 110 -6.00 20.91 -10.01
C GLY A 110 -4.48 20.90 -10.23
N LEU A 111 -3.78 19.90 -9.68
CA LEU A 111 -2.33 19.73 -9.89
C LEU A 111 -1.98 19.49 -11.37
N MET A 112 -2.80 18.75 -12.11
CA MET A 112 -2.58 18.51 -13.53
C MET A 112 -2.86 19.78 -14.35
N THR A 113 -3.96 20.45 -14.06
CA THR A 113 -4.32 21.72 -14.73
C THR A 113 -3.27 22.80 -14.52
N GLN A 114 -2.80 22.97 -13.28
CA GLN A 114 -1.76 23.95 -12.95
C GLN A 114 -0.41 23.65 -13.63
N ALA A 115 -0.12 22.38 -13.84
CA ALA A 115 1.09 21.97 -14.55
C ALA A 115 0.96 22.01 -16.09
N GLY A 116 -0.23 22.32 -16.63
CA GLY A 116 -0.47 22.33 -18.08
C GLY A 116 -0.54 20.93 -18.72
N VAL A 117 -0.84 19.88 -17.93
CA VAL A 117 -0.98 18.51 -18.42
C VAL A 117 -2.37 18.35 -19.07
N ALA A 118 -2.41 17.84 -20.30
CA ALA A 118 -3.66 17.50 -21.00
C ALA A 118 -4.26 16.20 -20.39
N VAL A 119 -5.32 16.32 -19.59
CA VAL A 119 -5.99 15.17 -18.98
C VAL A 119 -7.06 14.63 -19.94
N LEU A 120 -6.93 13.36 -20.32
CA LEU A 120 -7.84 12.63 -21.20
C LEU A 120 -8.61 11.60 -20.36
N ARG A 121 -9.93 11.77 -20.26
CA ARG A 121 -10.80 10.85 -19.53
C ARG A 121 -11.14 9.65 -20.39
N GLY A 122 -10.65 8.48 -20.02
CA GLY A 122 -10.93 7.24 -20.75
C GLY A 122 -9.87 6.16 -20.56
N GLN A 123 -10.20 4.98 -21.06
CA GLN A 123 -9.30 3.83 -21.08
C GLN A 123 -8.31 3.95 -22.24
N ALA A 124 -7.02 3.95 -21.90
CA ALA A 124 -5.96 4.03 -22.89
C ALA A 124 -5.43 2.63 -23.28
N ARG A 125 -5.04 2.49 -24.56
CA ARG A 125 -4.32 1.31 -25.07
C ARG A 125 -3.24 1.70 -26.06
N LEU A 126 -2.22 0.86 -26.18
CA LEU A 126 -1.13 1.04 -27.12
C LEU A 126 -1.59 0.69 -28.54
N LEU A 127 -1.14 1.47 -29.53
CA LEU A 127 -1.32 1.21 -30.95
C LEU A 127 -0.02 0.73 -31.62
N GLY A 128 1.11 0.76 -30.87
CA GLY A 128 2.43 0.42 -31.35
C GLY A 128 3.15 1.58 -32.06
N PRO A 129 4.32 1.29 -32.69
CA PRO A 129 5.17 2.29 -33.31
C PRO A 129 4.45 3.06 -34.44
N GLN A 130 4.71 4.36 -34.52
CA GLN A 130 4.20 5.28 -35.53
C GLN A 130 5.37 5.89 -36.32
N ALA A 131 5.06 6.59 -37.40
CA ALA A 131 6.07 7.30 -38.20
C ALA A 131 6.88 8.29 -37.31
N GLY A 132 8.14 8.51 -37.66
CA GLY A 132 9.00 9.44 -36.93
C GLY A 132 9.49 8.95 -35.56
N GLY A 133 9.42 7.65 -35.28
CA GLY A 133 9.89 7.06 -34.01
C GLY A 133 8.94 7.33 -32.82
N LEU A 134 7.71 7.74 -33.10
CA LEU A 134 6.68 7.97 -32.07
C LEU A 134 5.98 6.68 -31.69
N GLN A 135 5.33 6.67 -30.52
CA GLN A 135 4.44 5.61 -30.06
C GLN A 135 2.98 6.07 -30.13
N GLY A 136 2.11 5.20 -30.64
CA GLY A 136 0.67 5.47 -30.72
C GLY A 136 -0.07 5.06 -29.47
N VAL A 137 -0.97 5.92 -29.02
CA VAL A 137 -1.91 5.63 -27.90
C VAL A 137 -3.31 6.00 -28.31
N GLN A 138 -4.26 5.08 -28.08
CA GLN A 138 -5.67 5.35 -28.26
C GLN A 138 -6.33 5.49 -26.90
N VAL A 139 -7.20 6.49 -26.77
CA VAL A 139 -8.05 6.69 -25.58
C VAL A 139 -9.51 6.50 -25.98
N ARG A 140 -10.21 5.65 -25.26
CA ARG A 140 -11.65 5.42 -25.40
C ARG A 140 -12.39 6.04 -24.21
N ALA A 141 -13.13 7.08 -24.44
CA ALA A 141 -13.97 7.74 -23.45
C ALA A 141 -15.18 6.87 -23.07
N ALA A 142 -15.86 7.24 -21.97
CA ALA A 142 -17.02 6.50 -21.46
C ALA A 142 -18.21 6.49 -22.43
N ASP A 143 -18.35 7.52 -23.28
CA ASP A 143 -19.37 7.64 -24.36
C ASP A 143 -19.04 6.78 -25.59
N GLY A 144 -17.91 6.04 -25.55
CA GLY A 144 -17.43 5.20 -26.65
C GLY A 144 -16.58 5.93 -27.68
N ARG A 145 -16.46 7.25 -27.65
CA ARG A 145 -15.62 8.04 -28.55
C ARG A 145 -14.15 7.63 -28.37
N GLN A 146 -13.44 7.49 -29.50
CA GLN A 146 -12.04 7.12 -29.52
C GLN A 146 -11.22 8.23 -30.14
N THR A 147 -10.10 8.57 -29.50
CA THR A 147 -9.10 9.50 -30.02
C THR A 147 -7.75 8.80 -30.09
N ALA A 148 -6.95 9.10 -31.11
CA ALA A 148 -5.62 8.56 -31.28
C ALA A 148 -4.58 9.67 -31.14
N HIS A 149 -3.54 9.40 -30.38
CA HIS A 149 -2.47 10.34 -30.08
C HIS A 149 -1.12 9.69 -30.34
N ALA A 150 -0.09 10.49 -30.60
CA ALA A 150 1.28 10.06 -30.72
C ALA A 150 2.15 10.73 -29.66
N ALA A 151 3.14 10.01 -29.14
CA ALA A 151 4.11 10.57 -28.20
C ALA A 151 5.52 10.03 -28.44
N ARG A 152 6.52 10.85 -28.11
CA ARG A 152 7.90 10.41 -28.11
C ARG A 152 8.16 9.35 -27.04
N HIS A 153 7.59 9.55 -25.88
CA HIS A 153 7.68 8.65 -24.73
C HIS A 153 6.27 8.28 -24.23
N VAL A 154 6.05 7.01 -23.93
CA VAL A 154 4.84 6.53 -23.27
C VAL A 154 5.22 5.94 -21.94
N LEU A 155 4.55 6.38 -20.87
CA LEU A 155 4.70 5.84 -19.52
C LEU A 155 3.46 5.04 -19.13
N ILE A 156 3.64 3.76 -18.82
CA ILE A 156 2.60 2.90 -18.28
C ILE A 156 2.69 2.95 -16.74
N ALA A 157 1.67 3.52 -16.09
CA ALA A 157 1.57 3.69 -14.64
C ALA A 157 0.20 3.25 -14.12
N THR A 158 -0.30 2.14 -14.66
CA THR A 158 -1.66 1.62 -14.40
C THR A 158 -1.82 0.90 -13.07
N GLY A 159 -0.71 0.69 -12.34
CA GLY A 159 -0.72 0.11 -11.01
C GLY A 159 -1.12 -1.36 -10.97
N GLY A 160 -1.73 -1.78 -9.88
CA GLY A 160 -2.23 -3.13 -9.66
C GLY A 160 -3.70 -3.16 -9.28
N MET A 161 -4.32 -4.32 -9.40
CA MET A 161 -5.71 -4.58 -9.03
C MET A 161 -5.78 -5.76 -8.06
N PRO A 162 -6.77 -5.82 -7.17
CA PRO A 162 -6.91 -6.95 -6.26
C PRO A 162 -7.25 -8.23 -7.02
N ARG A 163 -6.68 -9.35 -6.57
CA ARG A 163 -7.00 -10.67 -7.08
C ARG A 163 -8.35 -11.12 -6.55
N ARG A 164 -9.25 -11.52 -7.44
CA ARG A 164 -10.56 -12.05 -7.06
C ARG A 164 -10.45 -13.51 -6.60
N ALA A 165 -11.45 -13.95 -5.83
CA ALA A 165 -11.56 -15.33 -5.38
C ALA A 165 -11.73 -16.28 -6.57
N SER A 166 -10.97 -17.39 -6.59
CA SER A 166 -11.03 -18.41 -7.62
C SER A 166 -11.68 -19.72 -7.15
N VAL A 167 -12.34 -19.70 -5.98
CA VAL A 167 -13.05 -20.84 -5.42
C VAL A 167 -14.52 -20.86 -5.91
N PRO A 168 -15.22 -22.01 -5.89
CA PRO A 168 -16.65 -22.07 -6.15
C PRO A 168 -17.43 -21.10 -5.25
N GLY A 169 -18.27 -20.25 -5.86
CA GLY A 169 -18.98 -19.17 -5.15
C GLY A 169 -18.13 -17.95 -4.84
N GLY A 170 -16.93 -17.82 -5.43
CA GLY A 170 -16.01 -16.70 -5.22
C GLY A 170 -16.58 -15.35 -5.64
N GLU A 171 -17.59 -15.32 -6.52
CA GLU A 171 -18.34 -14.12 -6.91
C GLU A 171 -19.14 -13.50 -5.76
N LEU A 172 -19.40 -14.26 -4.69
CA LEU A 172 -20.07 -13.77 -3.47
C LEU A 172 -19.10 -13.04 -2.52
N ALA A 173 -17.80 -13.11 -2.78
CA ALA A 173 -16.78 -12.39 -2.03
C ALA A 173 -16.51 -11.03 -2.66
N ILE A 174 -16.02 -10.13 -1.81
CA ILE A 174 -15.53 -8.80 -2.21
C ILE A 174 -14.02 -8.73 -2.15
N THR A 175 -13.46 -7.71 -2.76
CA THR A 175 -12.04 -7.35 -2.64
C THR A 175 -11.84 -6.11 -1.77
N SER A 176 -10.60 -5.68 -1.59
CA SER A 176 -10.28 -4.45 -0.87
C SER A 176 -10.92 -3.21 -1.49
N ASP A 177 -11.20 -3.22 -2.79
CA ASP A 177 -11.76 -2.06 -3.49
C ASP A 177 -13.22 -1.82 -3.10
N GLU A 178 -14.00 -2.90 -2.91
CA GLU A 178 -15.41 -2.82 -2.50
C GLU A 178 -15.58 -2.64 -0.99
N MET A 179 -14.56 -2.98 -0.19
CA MET A 179 -14.64 -3.00 1.28
C MET A 179 -15.00 -1.64 1.90
N PHE A 180 -14.56 -0.55 1.28
CA PHE A 180 -14.80 0.81 1.79
C PHE A 180 -16.21 1.34 1.54
N ASP A 181 -16.97 0.70 0.65
CA ASP A 181 -18.29 1.15 0.22
C ASP A 181 -19.42 0.15 0.54
N LEU A 182 -19.19 -0.76 1.50
CA LEU A 182 -20.20 -1.72 1.93
C LEU A 182 -21.51 -1.00 2.28
N PRO A 183 -22.67 -1.46 1.76
CA PRO A 183 -23.96 -0.82 2.00
C PRO A 183 -24.34 -0.82 3.49
N ALA A 184 -24.05 -1.89 4.20
CA ALA A 184 -24.24 -2.03 5.64
C ALA A 184 -22.92 -2.43 6.31
N PHE A 185 -22.76 -2.08 7.59
CA PHE A 185 -21.63 -2.53 8.39
C PHE A 185 -21.73 -4.03 8.63
N PRO A 186 -20.67 -4.82 8.30
CA PRO A 186 -20.68 -6.26 8.49
C PRO A 186 -20.45 -6.58 9.97
N ARG A 187 -21.43 -7.15 10.63
CA ARG A 187 -21.27 -7.59 12.03
C ARG A 187 -20.34 -8.78 12.15
N ARG A 188 -20.33 -9.65 11.13
CA ARG A 188 -19.45 -10.82 11.00
C ARG A 188 -18.66 -10.70 9.70
N LEU A 189 -17.36 -10.50 9.84
CA LEU A 189 -16.47 -10.36 8.67
C LEU A 189 -15.52 -11.55 8.61
N LEU A 190 -15.50 -12.23 7.47
CA LEU A 190 -14.44 -13.19 7.15
C LEU A 190 -13.42 -12.52 6.23
N VAL A 191 -12.16 -12.50 6.65
CA VAL A 191 -11.03 -12.02 5.84
C VAL A 191 -10.19 -13.21 5.38
N VAL A 192 -10.01 -13.37 4.08
CA VAL A 192 -9.19 -14.42 3.48
C VAL A 192 -7.89 -13.83 2.97
N GLY A 193 -6.77 -14.20 3.60
CA GLY A 193 -5.43 -13.73 3.25
C GLY A 193 -4.69 -13.11 4.42
N GLY A 194 -3.48 -13.60 4.69
CA GLY A 194 -2.61 -13.17 5.80
C GLY A 194 -1.56 -12.15 5.41
N GLY A 195 -1.71 -11.45 4.28
CA GLY A 195 -0.87 -10.31 3.90
C GLY A 195 -1.26 -9.03 4.67
N TYR A 196 -0.49 -7.94 4.45
CA TYR A 196 -0.72 -6.68 5.15
C TYR A 196 -2.16 -6.13 4.97
N ILE A 197 -2.74 -6.23 3.77
CA ILE A 197 -4.12 -5.79 3.51
C ILE A 197 -5.12 -6.58 4.37
N GLY A 198 -4.96 -7.92 4.42
CA GLY A 198 -5.85 -8.77 5.22
C GLY A 198 -5.75 -8.46 6.70
N CYS A 199 -4.53 -8.33 7.24
CA CYS A 199 -4.31 -8.02 8.66
C CYS A 199 -4.81 -6.62 9.02
N GLU A 200 -4.59 -5.62 8.16
CA GLU A 200 -5.12 -4.26 8.37
C GLU A 200 -6.65 -4.25 8.40
N MET A 201 -7.30 -4.85 7.40
CA MET A 201 -8.77 -4.88 7.35
C MET A 201 -9.36 -5.67 8.52
N ALA A 202 -8.72 -6.77 8.92
CA ALA A 202 -9.15 -7.53 10.10
C ALA A 202 -9.08 -6.68 11.37
N SER A 203 -7.96 -6.00 11.62
CA SER A 203 -7.79 -5.13 12.79
C SER A 203 -8.75 -3.92 12.76
N ILE A 204 -8.86 -3.25 11.62
CA ILE A 204 -9.69 -2.05 11.47
C ILE A 204 -11.17 -2.39 11.71
N PHE A 205 -11.70 -3.41 11.02
CA PHE A 205 -13.12 -3.75 11.16
C PHE A 205 -13.44 -4.35 12.52
N HIS A 206 -12.49 -5.08 13.13
CA HIS A 206 -12.63 -5.50 14.52
C HIS A 206 -12.71 -4.29 15.47
N GLY A 207 -11.80 -3.31 15.35
CA GLY A 207 -11.83 -2.08 16.13
C GLY A 207 -13.09 -1.23 15.90
N LEU A 208 -13.72 -1.33 14.72
CA LEU A 208 -15.02 -0.71 14.43
C LEU A 208 -16.21 -1.51 15.00
N GLY A 209 -16.00 -2.69 15.59
CA GLY A 209 -17.01 -3.50 16.27
C GLY A 209 -17.53 -4.72 15.53
N ALA A 210 -16.86 -5.17 14.45
CA ALA A 210 -17.17 -6.43 13.78
C ALA A 210 -16.57 -7.62 14.54
N ASP A 211 -17.27 -8.77 14.53
CA ASP A 211 -16.70 -10.07 14.83
C ASP A 211 -15.90 -10.54 13.60
N VAL A 212 -14.57 -10.64 13.74
CA VAL A 212 -13.67 -10.87 12.61
C VAL A 212 -12.96 -12.21 12.72
N THR A 213 -13.09 -13.02 11.67
CA THR A 213 -12.25 -14.20 11.47
C THR A 213 -11.31 -13.95 10.28
N LEU A 214 -10.00 -14.10 10.49
CA LEU A 214 -8.97 -14.07 9.45
C LEU A 214 -8.52 -15.50 9.15
N VAL A 215 -8.63 -15.91 7.89
CA VAL A 215 -8.21 -17.23 7.40
C VAL A 215 -6.99 -17.09 6.52
N TYR A 216 -5.95 -17.86 6.79
CA TYR A 216 -4.72 -17.86 6.02
C TYR A 216 -4.16 -19.27 5.81
N ARG A 217 -3.87 -19.61 4.55
CA ARG A 217 -3.33 -20.93 4.16
C ARG A 217 -1.90 -21.21 4.67
N GLY A 218 -1.11 -20.15 4.92
CA GLY A 218 0.24 -20.28 5.46
C GLY A 218 0.26 -20.45 6.97
N GLU A 219 1.43 -20.65 7.51
CA GLU A 219 1.64 -20.89 8.94
C GLU A 219 1.55 -19.63 9.79
N GLN A 220 2.00 -18.48 9.24
CA GLN A 220 2.12 -17.22 9.96
C GLN A 220 1.80 -16.05 9.03
N VAL A 221 0.96 -15.13 9.47
CA VAL A 221 0.57 -13.91 8.73
C VAL A 221 1.75 -12.97 8.46
N LEU A 222 1.54 -11.93 7.69
CA LEU A 222 2.52 -10.85 7.41
C LEU A 222 3.82 -11.38 6.79
N ARG A 223 3.74 -12.29 5.81
CA ARG A 223 4.91 -12.82 5.11
C ARG A 223 5.78 -11.69 4.55
N GLY A 224 7.10 -11.78 4.79
CA GLY A 224 8.11 -10.80 4.35
C GLY A 224 8.49 -9.76 5.41
N PHE A 225 7.77 -9.72 6.54
CA PHE A 225 8.17 -8.98 7.73
C PHE A 225 9.02 -9.87 8.65
N ASP A 226 9.72 -9.26 9.60
CA ASP A 226 10.53 -9.96 10.60
C ASP A 226 9.68 -10.95 11.42
N ASP A 227 10.16 -12.16 11.63
CA ASP A 227 9.37 -13.27 12.19
C ASP A 227 8.90 -13.01 13.63
N GLU A 228 9.68 -12.29 14.46
CA GLU A 228 9.24 -11.91 15.80
C GLU A 228 8.12 -10.85 15.75
N VAL A 229 8.23 -9.88 14.85
CA VAL A 229 7.19 -8.86 14.65
C VAL A 229 5.89 -9.51 14.18
N ARG A 230 5.97 -10.48 13.25
CA ARG A 230 4.81 -11.25 12.76
C ARG A 230 4.12 -12.01 13.88
N THR A 231 4.91 -12.73 14.69
CA THR A 231 4.41 -13.50 15.83
C THR A 231 3.76 -12.59 16.86
N PHE A 232 4.44 -11.49 17.18
CA PHE A 232 3.97 -10.51 18.15
C PHE A 232 2.62 -9.90 17.72
N VAL A 233 2.53 -9.39 16.49
CA VAL A 233 1.30 -8.74 16.01
C VAL A 233 0.15 -9.73 15.88
N ALA A 234 0.40 -10.96 15.39
CA ALA A 234 -0.64 -12.00 15.36
C ALA A 234 -1.18 -12.29 16.75
N GLY A 235 -0.30 -12.39 17.77
CA GLY A 235 -0.70 -12.56 19.18
C GLY A 235 -1.51 -11.39 19.71
N GLN A 236 -1.12 -10.14 19.40
CA GLN A 236 -1.87 -8.96 19.82
C GLN A 236 -3.26 -8.89 19.14
N MET A 237 -3.35 -9.20 17.85
CA MET A 237 -4.65 -9.28 17.14
C MET A 237 -5.58 -10.33 17.77
N GLN A 238 -5.03 -11.51 18.12
CA GLN A 238 -5.80 -12.56 18.80
C GLN A 238 -6.23 -12.13 20.20
N GLN A 239 -5.35 -11.51 20.95
CA GLN A 239 -5.66 -10.97 22.29
C GLN A 239 -6.75 -9.90 22.23
N ALA A 240 -6.76 -9.07 21.19
CA ALA A 240 -7.81 -8.08 20.96
C ALA A 240 -9.17 -8.72 20.61
N GLY A 241 -9.20 -9.97 20.10
CA GLY A 241 -10.43 -10.69 19.78
C GLY A 241 -10.57 -11.12 18.32
N VAL A 242 -9.59 -10.81 17.45
CA VAL A 242 -9.60 -11.31 16.07
C VAL A 242 -9.32 -12.82 16.08
N ARG A 243 -10.22 -13.61 15.51
CA ARG A 243 -9.99 -15.05 15.35
C ARG A 243 -9.08 -15.31 14.16
N VAL A 244 -7.81 -15.68 14.40
CA VAL A 244 -6.83 -15.99 13.34
C VAL A 244 -6.70 -17.49 13.15
N LEU A 245 -7.06 -17.97 11.94
CA LEU A 245 -6.97 -19.37 11.52
C LEU A 245 -5.88 -19.49 10.47
N THR A 246 -4.75 -20.08 10.85
CA THR A 246 -3.63 -20.38 9.94
C THR A 246 -3.68 -21.83 9.45
N ARG A 247 -2.88 -22.17 8.41
CA ARG A 247 -2.87 -23.51 7.76
C ARG A 247 -4.25 -23.94 7.26
N CYS A 248 -5.10 -22.96 6.93
CA CYS A 248 -6.47 -23.17 6.53
C CYS A 248 -6.81 -22.26 5.35
N ASP A 249 -7.62 -22.71 4.42
CA ASP A 249 -8.05 -21.95 3.25
C ASP A 249 -9.55 -22.14 3.00
N VAL A 250 -10.12 -21.28 2.15
CA VAL A 250 -11.52 -21.38 1.74
C VAL A 250 -11.66 -22.43 0.65
N ARG A 251 -12.58 -23.38 0.84
CA ARG A 251 -12.93 -24.40 -0.14
C ARG A 251 -14.07 -23.97 -1.04
N ARG A 252 -15.10 -23.31 -0.49
CA ARG A 252 -16.31 -22.88 -1.19
C ARG A 252 -17.02 -21.77 -0.42
N ILE A 253 -17.68 -20.88 -1.14
CA ILE A 253 -18.62 -19.90 -0.60
C ILE A 253 -20.01 -20.22 -1.16
N SER A 254 -21.06 -20.08 -0.36
CA SER A 254 -22.43 -20.24 -0.79
C SER A 254 -23.33 -19.20 -0.11
N ALA A 255 -24.43 -18.85 -0.75
CA ALA A 255 -25.44 -17.99 -0.14
C ALA A 255 -26.10 -18.76 1.02
N GLY A 256 -26.23 -18.11 2.16
CA GLY A 256 -26.97 -18.56 3.33
C GLY A 256 -28.31 -17.86 3.45
N ALA A 257 -29.00 -18.09 4.57
CA ALA A 257 -30.21 -17.37 4.91
C ALA A 257 -29.91 -15.87 5.15
N ASP A 258 -30.89 -15.00 4.97
CA ASP A 258 -30.84 -13.56 5.28
C ASP A 258 -29.67 -12.78 4.61
N GLY A 259 -29.21 -13.27 3.46
CA GLY A 259 -28.13 -12.64 2.72
C GLY A 259 -26.73 -12.92 3.28
N ALA A 260 -26.58 -13.72 4.34
CA ALA A 260 -25.29 -14.15 4.87
C ALA A 260 -24.56 -15.08 3.87
N ARG A 261 -23.27 -15.26 4.11
CA ARG A 261 -22.40 -16.18 3.36
C ARG A 261 -22.04 -17.37 4.24
N GLN A 262 -22.18 -18.58 3.71
CA GLN A 262 -21.68 -19.81 4.33
C GLN A 262 -20.35 -20.17 3.67
N VAL A 263 -19.28 -20.14 4.43
CA VAL A 263 -17.91 -20.36 3.93
C VAL A 263 -17.39 -21.67 4.48
N ALA A 264 -17.25 -22.66 3.61
CA ALA A 264 -16.65 -23.95 3.96
C ALA A 264 -15.12 -23.85 3.84
N LEU A 265 -14.42 -24.22 4.90
CA LEU A 265 -12.97 -24.21 4.99
C LEU A 265 -12.39 -25.60 4.67
N THR A 266 -11.08 -25.65 4.44
CA THR A 266 -10.34 -26.88 4.11
C THR A 266 -10.23 -27.86 5.27
N ASP A 267 -10.37 -27.38 6.51
CA ASP A 267 -10.39 -28.19 7.74
C ASP A 267 -11.78 -28.74 8.10
N GLY A 268 -12.80 -28.48 7.27
CA GLY A 268 -14.17 -28.92 7.46
C GLY A 268 -15.07 -27.97 8.24
N GLN A 269 -14.54 -26.88 8.80
CA GLN A 269 -15.36 -25.87 9.47
C GLN A 269 -16.23 -25.12 8.45
N ILE A 270 -17.42 -24.68 8.88
CA ILE A 270 -18.28 -23.76 8.14
C ILE A 270 -18.43 -22.48 8.95
N ILE A 271 -18.08 -21.35 8.34
CA ILE A 271 -18.17 -20.02 8.95
C ILE A 271 -19.31 -19.24 8.29
N THR A 272 -20.17 -18.65 9.09
CA THR A 272 -21.21 -17.73 8.63
C THR A 272 -20.69 -16.30 8.72
N ALA A 273 -20.72 -15.56 7.63
CA ALA A 273 -20.27 -14.17 7.56
C ALA A 273 -21.27 -13.28 6.81
N ASP A 274 -21.36 -12.01 7.18
CA ASP A 274 -22.15 -11.00 6.48
C ASP A 274 -21.40 -10.49 5.23
N ALA A 275 -20.07 -10.45 5.31
CA ALA A 275 -19.16 -10.17 4.19
C ALA A 275 -17.93 -11.08 4.21
N VAL A 276 -17.42 -11.40 3.02
CA VAL A 276 -16.19 -12.19 2.84
C VAL A 276 -15.23 -11.36 2.01
N LEU A 277 -14.15 -10.89 2.62
CA LEU A 277 -13.10 -10.12 1.97
C LEU A 277 -11.99 -11.06 1.48
N TYR A 278 -11.70 -11.05 0.19
CA TYR A 278 -10.52 -11.69 -0.38
C TYR A 278 -9.36 -10.70 -0.49
N ALA A 279 -8.33 -10.90 0.32
CA ALA A 279 -7.09 -10.13 0.37
C ALA A 279 -5.87 -11.02 0.09
N THR A 280 -5.98 -11.91 -0.92
CA THR A 280 -4.99 -12.95 -1.23
C THR A 280 -3.89 -12.50 -2.18
N GLY A 281 -3.84 -11.21 -2.52
CA GLY A 281 -2.81 -10.59 -3.34
C GLY A 281 -3.38 -9.61 -4.37
N ARG A 282 -2.44 -9.00 -5.09
CA ARG A 282 -2.72 -8.07 -6.18
C ARG A 282 -2.06 -8.59 -7.45
N GLU A 283 -2.59 -8.20 -8.61
CA GLU A 283 -2.03 -8.51 -9.92
C GLU A 283 -1.80 -7.21 -10.69
N PRO A 284 -0.82 -7.15 -11.61
CA PRO A 284 -0.56 -5.95 -12.40
C PRO A 284 -1.76 -5.61 -13.27
N ASN A 285 -2.11 -4.32 -13.36
CA ASN A 285 -3.24 -3.87 -14.17
C ASN A 285 -2.79 -3.64 -15.61
N THR A 286 -2.58 -4.73 -16.33
CA THR A 286 -2.14 -4.76 -17.75
C THR A 286 -3.25 -5.09 -18.73
N ARG A 287 -4.44 -5.46 -18.24
CA ARG A 287 -5.57 -5.86 -19.08
C ARG A 287 -6.04 -4.69 -19.94
N GLY A 288 -6.26 -4.96 -21.24
CA GLY A 288 -6.76 -3.97 -22.19
C GLY A 288 -5.72 -2.96 -22.71
N LEU A 289 -4.48 -2.98 -22.20
CA LEU A 289 -3.40 -2.10 -22.67
C LEU A 289 -2.89 -2.42 -24.07
N ASN A 290 -3.19 -3.60 -24.61
CA ASN A 290 -2.73 -4.05 -25.93
C ASN A 290 -1.19 -4.07 -26.05
N LEU A 291 -0.51 -4.59 -25.00
CA LEU A 291 0.95 -4.59 -24.87
C LEU A 291 1.67 -5.21 -26.08
N ALA A 292 1.06 -6.26 -26.67
CA ALA A 292 1.62 -6.96 -27.83
C ALA A 292 1.77 -6.04 -29.07
N ALA A 293 0.87 -5.07 -29.26
CA ALA A 293 0.96 -4.14 -30.40
C ALA A 293 2.21 -3.26 -30.37
N ALA A 294 2.80 -3.08 -29.19
CA ALA A 294 4.03 -2.31 -28.99
C ALA A 294 5.21 -3.20 -28.56
N SER A 295 5.09 -4.53 -28.63
CA SER A 295 6.12 -5.49 -28.23
C SER A 295 6.59 -5.32 -26.76
N VAL A 296 5.71 -4.92 -25.87
CA VAL A 296 5.99 -4.80 -24.43
C VAL A 296 5.88 -6.17 -23.78
N ALA A 297 6.97 -6.65 -23.19
CA ALA A 297 7.05 -7.94 -22.53
C ALA A 297 6.53 -7.88 -21.08
N VAL A 298 6.03 -9.02 -20.60
CA VAL A 298 5.63 -9.23 -19.22
C VAL A 298 6.28 -10.50 -18.66
N ASP A 299 6.52 -10.52 -17.35
CA ASP A 299 7.01 -11.70 -16.65
C ASP A 299 5.91 -12.76 -16.43
N ALA A 300 6.24 -13.88 -15.78
CA ALA A 300 5.29 -14.95 -15.46
C ALA A 300 4.16 -14.50 -14.51
N GLY A 301 4.36 -13.41 -13.76
CA GLY A 301 3.36 -12.78 -12.88
C GLY A 301 2.46 -11.78 -13.61
N GLY A 302 2.75 -11.50 -14.90
CA GLY A 302 2.06 -10.50 -15.70
C GLY A 302 2.56 -9.07 -15.51
N HIS A 303 3.66 -8.84 -14.76
CA HIS A 303 4.27 -7.54 -14.56
C HIS A 303 5.07 -7.12 -15.80
N ILE A 304 5.04 -5.83 -16.13
CA ILE A 304 5.80 -5.30 -17.25
C ILE A 304 7.30 -5.37 -16.92
N GLU A 305 8.06 -6.02 -17.80
CA GLU A 305 9.52 -6.10 -17.67
C GLU A 305 10.17 -4.76 -18.01
N VAL A 306 10.98 -4.24 -17.10
CA VAL A 306 11.76 -3.02 -17.28
C VAL A 306 13.17 -3.17 -16.73
N ASP A 307 14.11 -2.42 -17.32
CA ASP A 307 15.48 -2.27 -16.82
C ASP A 307 15.56 -1.34 -15.58
N GLU A 308 16.78 -1.03 -15.14
CA GLU A 308 17.05 -0.10 -14.04
C GLU A 308 16.63 1.36 -14.34
N HIS A 309 16.43 1.69 -15.60
CA HIS A 309 15.98 2.98 -16.11
C HIS A 309 14.48 3.04 -16.42
N PHE A 310 13.72 2.05 -15.96
CA PHE A 310 12.28 1.89 -16.19
C PHE A 310 11.91 1.69 -17.67
N ALA A 311 12.87 1.50 -18.57
CA ALA A 311 12.63 1.27 -19.97
C ALA A 311 12.20 -0.18 -20.21
N THR A 312 11.17 -0.35 -21.03
CA THR A 312 10.81 -1.68 -21.57
C THR A 312 11.73 -2.01 -22.76
N ARG A 313 11.64 -3.23 -23.28
CA ARG A 313 12.33 -3.59 -24.52
C ARG A 313 11.82 -2.83 -25.75
N ALA A 314 10.61 -2.26 -25.66
CA ALA A 314 10.04 -1.44 -26.73
C ALA A 314 10.57 0.00 -26.63
N PRO A 315 11.23 0.53 -27.69
CA PRO A 315 11.79 1.87 -27.65
C PRO A 315 10.77 2.93 -27.32
N GLY A 316 11.10 3.84 -26.39
CA GLY A 316 10.24 4.96 -26.00
C GLY A 316 9.07 4.57 -25.09
N ILE A 317 8.99 3.31 -24.61
CA ILE A 317 7.95 2.88 -23.66
C ILE A 317 8.59 2.53 -22.32
N TYR A 318 8.04 3.09 -21.26
CA TYR A 318 8.49 2.96 -19.88
C TYR A 318 7.34 2.47 -18.99
N ALA A 319 7.66 1.87 -17.83
CA ALA A 319 6.66 1.53 -16.83
C ALA A 319 7.19 1.71 -15.41
N ILE A 320 6.31 2.14 -14.49
CA ILE A 320 6.62 2.37 -13.07
C ILE A 320 5.47 1.93 -12.15
N GLY A 321 5.77 1.79 -10.86
CA GLY A 321 4.82 1.45 -9.81
C GLY A 321 4.41 -0.02 -9.83
N ASP A 322 3.24 -0.34 -9.26
CA ASP A 322 2.81 -1.72 -9.03
C ASP A 322 2.75 -2.59 -10.30
N VAL A 323 2.59 -1.97 -11.47
CA VAL A 323 2.54 -2.68 -12.75
C VAL A 323 3.87 -3.37 -13.12
N VAL A 324 4.98 -2.95 -12.50
CA VAL A 324 6.34 -3.53 -12.67
C VAL A 324 6.69 -4.58 -11.61
N GLY A 325 5.93 -4.65 -10.50
CA GLY A 325 6.10 -5.69 -9.48
C GLY A 325 7.33 -5.58 -8.57
N ARG A 326 8.08 -4.46 -8.57
CA ARG A 326 9.26 -4.29 -7.70
C ARG A 326 8.88 -4.09 -6.25
N MET A 327 8.20 -2.99 -5.92
CA MET A 327 7.73 -2.68 -4.59
C MET A 327 6.44 -1.84 -4.66
N ALA A 328 5.32 -2.44 -4.28
CA ALA A 328 3.99 -1.84 -4.41
C ALA A 328 3.70 -0.85 -3.24
N LEU A 329 4.41 0.28 -3.24
CA LEU A 329 4.27 1.36 -2.26
C LEU A 329 4.11 2.71 -2.97
N THR A 330 3.16 3.52 -2.50
CA THR A 330 2.92 4.88 -3.03
C THR A 330 4.19 5.73 -3.07
N PRO A 331 5.03 5.84 -2.00
CA PRO A 331 6.25 6.63 -2.05
C PRO A 331 7.26 6.13 -3.08
N VAL A 332 7.32 4.83 -3.31
CA VAL A 332 8.19 4.23 -4.34
C VAL A 332 7.75 4.66 -5.73
N ALA A 333 6.47 4.50 -6.06
CA ALA A 333 5.94 4.94 -7.36
C ALA A 333 6.14 6.45 -7.59
N LEU A 334 6.03 7.29 -6.54
CA LEU A 334 6.33 8.72 -6.61
C LEU A 334 7.81 8.97 -6.94
N ALA A 335 8.72 8.26 -6.27
CA ALA A 335 10.16 8.39 -6.46
C ALA A 335 10.59 7.90 -7.87
N GLU A 336 10.05 6.76 -8.32
CA GLU A 336 10.24 6.25 -9.69
C GLU A 336 9.78 7.26 -10.74
N GLY A 337 8.60 7.87 -10.54
CA GLY A 337 8.07 8.91 -11.45
C GLY A 337 8.96 10.15 -11.51
N MET A 338 9.55 10.56 -10.37
CA MET A 338 10.52 11.67 -10.34
C MET A 338 11.84 11.32 -11.02
N ALA A 339 12.36 10.13 -10.77
CA ALA A 339 13.62 9.67 -11.38
C ALA A 339 13.47 9.55 -12.90
N LEU A 340 12.37 8.97 -13.39
CA LEU A 340 12.08 8.88 -14.81
C LEU A 340 11.93 10.28 -15.47
N ALA A 341 11.25 11.21 -14.80
CA ALA A 341 11.12 12.56 -15.33
C ALA A 341 12.47 13.30 -15.42
N ASP A 342 13.36 13.10 -14.42
CA ASP A 342 14.73 13.63 -14.46
C ASP A 342 15.55 13.01 -15.59
N GLN A 343 15.40 11.71 -15.84
CA GLN A 343 16.09 10.99 -16.89
C GLN A 343 15.68 11.47 -18.29
N LEU A 344 14.38 11.67 -18.53
CA LEU A 344 13.86 12.00 -19.86
C LEU A 344 13.94 13.49 -20.20
N PHE A 345 13.82 14.37 -19.20
CA PHE A 345 13.67 15.81 -19.39
C PHE A 345 14.68 16.65 -18.60
N GLY A 346 15.66 15.99 -18.00
CA GLY A 346 16.67 16.62 -17.14
C GLY A 346 16.18 16.86 -15.71
N PRO A 347 17.10 17.03 -14.76
CA PRO A 347 16.77 17.38 -13.37
C PRO A 347 16.28 18.83 -13.26
N ALA A 348 15.73 19.20 -12.11
CA ALA A 348 15.43 20.61 -11.80
C ALA A 348 16.75 21.44 -11.80
N PRO A 349 16.70 22.71 -12.18
CA PRO A 349 17.89 23.56 -12.20
C PRO A 349 18.67 23.52 -10.89
N GLY A 350 19.98 23.26 -10.96
CA GLY A 350 20.87 23.18 -9.80
C GLY A 350 20.74 21.91 -8.95
N GLN A 351 19.94 20.94 -9.37
CA GLN A 351 19.78 19.65 -8.66
C GLN A 351 20.43 18.50 -9.46
N PRO A 352 21.02 17.50 -8.81
CA PRO A 352 21.43 16.27 -9.49
C PRO A 352 20.21 15.49 -9.95
N ALA A 353 20.36 14.70 -11.02
CA ALA A 353 19.34 13.75 -11.44
C ALA A 353 19.11 12.69 -10.35
N ARG A 354 17.83 12.43 -10.04
CA ARG A 354 17.45 11.42 -9.05
C ARG A 354 17.70 10.03 -9.58
N GLN A 355 18.24 9.19 -8.70
CA GLN A 355 18.37 7.75 -8.96
C GLN A 355 17.54 7.00 -7.92
N MET A 356 16.93 5.88 -8.35
CA MET A 356 16.20 5.04 -7.40
C MET A 356 17.16 4.22 -6.55
N ASN A 357 16.92 4.27 -5.25
CA ASN A 357 17.53 3.38 -4.28
C ASN A 357 16.43 2.62 -3.55
N TYR A 358 16.34 1.31 -3.77
CA TYR A 358 15.35 0.44 -3.13
C TYR A 358 15.81 -0.11 -1.78
N ARG A 359 16.97 0.34 -1.27
CA ARG A 359 17.44 -0.06 0.07
C ARG A 359 16.81 0.82 1.14
N ASN A 360 16.58 0.23 2.31
CA ASN A 360 16.09 0.91 3.50
C ASN A 360 14.80 1.73 3.25
N ILE A 361 13.86 1.19 2.46
CA ILE A 361 12.57 1.82 2.27
C ILE A 361 11.72 1.55 3.51
N PRO A 362 11.32 2.59 4.26
CA PRO A 362 10.47 2.40 5.42
C PRO A 362 9.08 1.95 4.98
N THR A 363 8.54 1.00 5.73
CA THR A 363 7.23 0.40 5.45
C THR A 363 6.42 0.36 6.74
N ALA A 364 5.12 0.59 6.62
CA ALA A 364 4.19 0.49 7.74
C ALA A 364 3.03 -0.45 7.41
N VAL A 365 2.53 -1.14 8.44
CA VAL A 365 1.26 -1.87 8.42
C VAL A 365 0.38 -1.28 9.52
N PHE A 366 -0.83 -0.88 9.14
CA PHE A 366 -1.74 -0.19 10.04
C PHE A 366 -2.72 -1.18 10.70
N THR A 367 -2.17 -2.24 11.27
CA THR A 367 -2.85 -3.12 12.22
C THR A 367 -3.04 -2.41 13.57
N HIS A 368 -3.69 -3.04 14.52
CA HIS A 368 -3.74 -2.65 15.92
C HIS A 368 -3.13 -3.79 16.75
N PRO A 369 -1.87 -3.57 17.27
CA PRO A 369 -1.00 -2.41 17.11
C PRO A 369 -0.41 -2.27 15.70
N PRO A 370 -0.06 -1.03 15.27
CA PRO A 370 0.61 -0.81 13.98
C PRO A 370 2.07 -1.26 13.98
N ILE A 371 2.58 -1.53 12.78
CA ILE A 371 3.98 -1.90 12.53
C ILE A 371 4.68 -0.77 11.78
N GLY A 372 5.94 -0.50 12.15
CA GLY A 372 6.90 0.24 11.35
C GLY A 372 8.16 -0.60 11.15
N THR A 373 8.71 -0.64 9.95
CA THR A 373 9.91 -1.40 9.63
C THR A 373 10.76 -0.69 8.59
N VAL A 374 12.09 -0.80 8.73
CA VAL A 374 13.06 -0.33 7.73
C VAL A 374 14.31 -1.19 7.77
N GLY A 375 14.87 -1.49 6.60
CA GLY A 375 16.08 -2.30 6.45
C GLY A 375 15.79 -3.81 6.44
N LEU A 376 16.79 -4.60 6.82
CA LEU A 376 16.76 -6.07 6.78
C LEU A 376 16.01 -6.65 7.98
N THR A 377 15.26 -7.71 7.75
CA THR A 377 14.82 -8.59 8.85
C THR A 377 15.99 -9.42 9.37
N GLU A 378 15.84 -10.00 10.55
CA GLU A 378 16.86 -10.91 11.10
C GLU A 378 17.12 -12.09 10.16
N GLU A 379 16.06 -12.69 9.63
CA GLU A 379 16.13 -13.83 8.71
C GLU A 379 16.88 -13.46 7.43
N GLN A 380 16.61 -12.28 6.87
CA GLN A 380 17.30 -11.77 5.68
C GLN A 380 18.79 -11.52 5.95
N ALA A 381 19.14 -10.93 7.09
CA ALA A 381 20.52 -10.68 7.46
C ALA A 381 21.29 -11.99 7.67
N ARG A 382 20.70 -12.97 8.36
CA ARG A 382 21.29 -14.30 8.56
C ARG A 382 21.43 -15.09 7.27
N ALA A 383 20.40 -15.06 6.41
CA ALA A 383 20.44 -15.73 5.10
C ALA A 383 21.52 -15.15 4.18
N ALA A 384 21.86 -13.87 4.34
CA ALA A 384 22.99 -13.24 3.63
C ALA A 384 24.36 -13.60 4.22
N GLY A 385 24.44 -14.48 5.23
CA GLY A 385 25.69 -14.90 5.88
C GLY A 385 26.36 -13.82 6.71
N ARG A 386 25.62 -12.80 7.13
CA ARG A 386 26.17 -11.69 7.91
C ARG A 386 26.21 -12.03 9.40
N PRO A 387 27.35 -11.88 10.09
CA PRO A 387 27.38 -11.89 11.54
C PRO A 387 26.63 -10.65 12.05
N ILE A 388 25.64 -10.86 12.93
CA ILE A 388 24.78 -9.80 13.44
C ILE A 388 24.63 -9.90 14.95
N ARG A 389 24.34 -8.75 15.57
CA ARG A 389 23.83 -8.66 16.94
C ARG A 389 22.38 -8.18 16.89
N VAL A 390 21.52 -8.87 17.61
CA VAL A 390 20.11 -8.52 17.71
C VAL A 390 19.83 -7.91 19.07
N TYR A 391 19.19 -6.75 19.07
CA TYR A 391 18.70 -6.07 20.26
C TYR A 391 17.19 -6.02 20.20
N ARG A 392 16.51 -6.33 21.30
CA ARG A 392 15.05 -6.27 21.37
C ARG A 392 14.56 -5.92 22.77
N SER A 393 13.42 -5.28 22.81
CA SER A 393 12.65 -5.06 24.04
C SER A 393 11.17 -5.24 23.74
N GLU A 394 10.47 -5.89 24.67
CA GLU A 394 9.02 -6.00 24.65
C GLU A 394 8.51 -5.45 25.98
N PHE A 395 7.64 -4.45 25.94
CA PHE A 395 7.22 -3.73 27.11
C PHE A 395 5.78 -3.26 27.01
N ARG A 396 5.23 -2.82 28.15
CA ARG A 396 3.92 -2.19 28.22
C ARG A 396 4.05 -0.69 28.05
N PRO A 397 3.45 -0.07 27.01
CA PRO A 397 3.45 1.38 26.85
C PRO A 397 2.89 2.10 28.10
N LEU A 398 3.46 3.25 28.46
CA LEU A 398 3.04 4.01 29.62
C LEU A 398 1.54 4.34 29.58
N ARG A 399 0.99 4.66 28.41
CA ARG A 399 -0.44 4.90 28.18
C ARG A 399 -1.30 3.73 28.66
N HIS A 400 -0.84 2.51 28.49
CA HIS A 400 -1.59 1.30 28.81
C HIS A 400 -1.49 0.91 30.30
N THR A 401 -0.68 1.58 31.10
CA THR A 401 -0.54 1.27 32.53
C THR A 401 -1.80 1.68 33.34
N LEU A 402 -2.47 2.75 32.95
CA LEU A 402 -3.70 3.23 33.59
C LEU A 402 -4.96 2.78 32.85
N SER A 403 -4.89 2.63 31.53
CA SER A 403 -6.07 2.28 30.72
C SER A 403 -6.57 0.85 30.96
N GLY A 404 -5.73 -0.03 31.49
CA GLY A 404 -6.02 -1.46 31.60
C GLY A 404 -5.88 -2.24 30.30
N SER A 405 -5.47 -1.58 29.19
CA SER A 405 -5.20 -2.25 27.91
C SER A 405 -4.11 -3.32 28.07
N GLY A 406 -4.34 -4.47 27.47
CA GLY A 406 -3.36 -5.56 27.39
C GLY A 406 -2.36 -5.38 26.26
N GLU A 407 -2.49 -4.34 25.43
CA GLU A 407 -1.60 -4.10 24.30
C GLU A 407 -0.19 -3.81 24.77
N ARG A 408 0.76 -4.43 24.10
CA ARG A 408 2.20 -4.28 24.33
C ARG A 408 2.88 -3.64 23.12
N ALA A 409 4.12 -3.22 23.30
CA ALA A 409 5.01 -2.78 22.23
C ALA A 409 6.22 -3.68 22.13
N LEU A 410 6.72 -3.84 20.89
CA LEU A 410 7.97 -4.54 20.57
C LEU A 410 8.85 -3.60 19.77
N VAL A 411 10.12 -3.48 20.16
CA VAL A 411 11.17 -2.80 19.38
C VAL A 411 12.32 -3.76 19.13
N LYS A 412 12.92 -3.70 17.94
CA LYS A 412 14.01 -4.60 17.52
C LYS A 412 14.99 -3.87 16.62
N LEU A 413 16.29 -4.05 16.87
CA LEU A 413 17.39 -3.60 16.02
C LEU A 413 18.20 -4.81 15.54
N ILE A 414 18.58 -4.77 14.26
CA ILE A 414 19.54 -5.68 13.65
C ILE A 414 20.81 -4.89 13.36
N VAL A 415 21.92 -5.30 13.95
CA VAL A 415 23.20 -4.61 13.85
C VAL A 415 24.21 -5.52 13.17
N ASP A 416 24.85 -5.06 12.13
CA ASP A 416 25.97 -5.74 11.48
C ASP A 416 27.18 -5.71 12.42
N ASP A 417 27.70 -6.88 12.78
CA ASP A 417 28.71 -7.01 13.83
C ASP A 417 30.07 -6.40 13.43
N ALA A 418 30.41 -6.48 12.15
CA ALA A 418 31.70 -5.99 11.65
C ALA A 418 31.76 -4.45 11.55
N SER A 419 30.67 -3.82 11.12
CA SER A 419 30.62 -2.37 10.87
C SER A 419 29.91 -1.58 11.95
N ASP A 420 29.30 -2.23 12.92
CA ASP A 420 28.42 -1.66 13.95
C ASP A 420 27.19 -0.92 13.37
N ARG A 421 26.91 -1.01 12.06
CA ARG A 421 25.78 -0.34 11.44
C ARG A 421 24.46 -0.99 11.80
N VAL A 422 23.47 -0.16 12.10
CA VAL A 422 22.07 -0.62 12.21
C VAL A 422 21.56 -0.89 10.80
N THR A 423 21.33 -2.17 10.49
CA THR A 423 20.89 -2.64 9.16
C THR A 423 19.42 -2.97 9.10
N GLY A 424 18.75 -3.07 10.25
CA GLY A 424 17.31 -3.27 10.36
C GLY A 424 16.77 -2.66 11.64
N LEU A 425 15.57 -2.05 11.53
CA LEU A 425 14.83 -1.49 12.64
C LEU A 425 13.36 -1.84 12.48
N HIS A 426 12.78 -2.46 13.49
CA HIS A 426 11.41 -2.93 13.49
C HIS A 426 10.70 -2.53 14.79
N MET A 427 9.47 -2.10 14.67
CA MET A 427 8.61 -1.76 15.80
C MET A 427 7.19 -2.23 15.55
N ALA A 428 6.56 -2.76 16.58
CA ALA A 428 5.11 -2.93 16.65
C ALA A 428 4.61 -2.29 17.94
N GLY A 429 3.63 -1.39 17.85
CA GLY A 429 3.12 -0.64 18.99
C GLY A 429 2.58 0.72 18.57
N PRO A 430 2.05 1.51 19.52
CA PRO A 430 1.57 2.87 19.26
C PRO A 430 2.64 3.71 18.54
N ASP A 431 2.21 4.49 17.57
CA ASP A 431 3.06 5.42 16.79
C ASP A 431 4.23 4.78 16.02
N ALA A 432 4.31 3.45 15.92
CA ALA A 432 5.40 2.74 15.25
C ALA A 432 5.69 3.27 13.82
N PRO A 433 4.70 3.59 12.95
CA PRO A 433 4.95 4.17 11.64
C PRO A 433 5.67 5.51 11.69
N GLU A 434 5.24 6.42 12.58
CA GLU A 434 5.79 7.77 12.70
C GLU A 434 7.21 7.72 13.26
N ILE A 435 7.45 6.89 14.28
CA ILE A 435 8.75 6.69 14.90
C ILE A 435 9.73 6.09 13.88
N THR A 436 9.32 5.03 13.18
CA THR A 436 10.16 4.36 12.17
C THR A 436 10.52 5.29 11.02
N GLN A 437 9.60 6.17 10.57
CA GLN A 437 9.90 7.14 9.54
C GLN A 437 11.06 8.08 9.95
N GLY A 438 11.12 8.51 11.20
CA GLY A 438 12.22 9.34 11.71
C GLY A 438 13.56 8.57 11.69
N PHE A 439 13.58 7.36 12.22
CA PHE A 439 14.78 6.51 12.24
C PHE A 439 15.24 6.03 10.85
N ALA A 440 14.34 5.96 9.87
CA ALA A 440 14.73 5.60 8.51
C ALA A 440 15.78 6.56 7.92
N VAL A 441 15.76 7.84 8.32
CA VAL A 441 16.79 8.82 7.92
C VAL A 441 18.15 8.41 8.49
N ALA A 442 18.21 8.00 9.75
CA ALA A 442 19.44 7.54 10.39
C ALA A 442 20.03 6.31 9.67
N LEU A 443 19.18 5.34 9.29
CA LEU A 443 19.61 4.15 8.54
C LEU A 443 20.11 4.51 7.14
N GLN A 444 19.49 5.48 6.47
CA GLN A 444 19.99 5.98 5.18
C GLN A 444 21.37 6.64 5.29
N CYS A 445 21.64 7.31 6.42
CA CYS A 445 22.96 7.87 6.73
C CYS A 445 23.97 6.81 7.19
N GLY A 446 23.56 5.53 7.36
CA GLY A 446 24.43 4.45 7.83
C GLY A 446 24.79 4.53 9.31
N ALA A 447 23.88 5.02 10.15
CA ALA A 447 24.09 5.17 11.58
C ALA A 447 24.48 3.85 12.26
N THR A 448 25.42 3.95 13.23
CA THR A 448 25.94 2.82 13.99
C THR A 448 25.18 2.63 15.31
N LYS A 449 25.27 1.44 15.89
CA LYS A 449 24.73 1.16 17.23
C LYS A 449 25.36 2.06 18.29
N ALA A 450 26.64 2.33 18.19
CA ALA A 450 27.33 3.27 19.06
C ALA A 450 26.72 4.68 19.01
N GLN A 451 26.29 5.15 17.81
CA GLN A 451 25.60 6.44 17.66
C GLN A 451 24.18 6.42 18.26
N PHE A 452 23.43 5.32 18.10
CA PHE A 452 22.17 5.13 18.81
C PHE A 452 22.37 5.21 20.32
N ASP A 453 23.42 4.53 20.85
CA ASP A 453 23.72 4.51 22.28
C ASP A 453 24.18 5.86 22.83
N ALA A 454 24.82 6.68 22.02
CA ALA A 454 25.26 8.02 22.39
C ALA A 454 24.14 9.08 22.30
N THR A 455 23.03 8.75 21.64
CA THR A 455 21.90 9.67 21.49
C THR A 455 21.10 9.76 22.79
N ILE A 456 20.86 10.98 23.27
CA ILE A 456 20.01 11.22 24.43
C ILE A 456 18.54 11.06 24.01
N GLY A 457 17.83 10.17 24.71
CA GLY A 457 16.40 9.91 24.48
C GLY A 457 15.51 11.07 24.96
N ILE A 458 14.34 11.20 24.34
CA ILE A 458 13.27 12.07 24.84
C ILE A 458 12.43 11.28 25.83
N HIS A 459 12.46 11.65 27.12
CA HIS A 459 11.74 10.95 28.16
C HIS A 459 10.46 11.69 28.60
N PRO A 460 9.31 10.99 28.79
CA PRO A 460 9.07 9.58 28.47
C PRO A 460 8.46 9.42 27.06
N THR A 461 9.06 8.63 26.20
CA THR A 461 8.52 8.31 24.86
C THR A 461 8.77 6.84 24.50
N LEU A 462 8.01 6.31 23.53
CA LEU A 462 8.27 4.96 22.98
C LEU A 462 9.55 4.93 22.12
N ALA A 463 9.90 6.07 21.51
CA ALA A 463 11.07 6.18 20.63
C ALA A 463 12.39 6.04 21.38
N GLU A 464 12.45 6.44 22.67
CA GLU A 464 13.68 6.33 23.45
C GLU A 464 14.14 4.88 23.66
N GLU A 465 13.24 3.91 23.56
CA GLU A 465 13.58 2.49 23.65
C GLU A 465 14.67 2.11 22.64
N PHE A 466 14.68 2.67 21.44
CA PHE A 466 15.71 2.40 20.44
C PHE A 466 17.11 2.88 20.84
N VAL A 467 17.21 3.93 21.62
CA VAL A 467 18.49 4.49 22.08
C VAL A 467 18.89 4.00 23.48
N THR A 468 18.02 3.23 24.13
CA THR A 468 18.29 2.61 25.43
C THR A 468 18.53 1.10 25.39
N LEU A 469 18.37 0.45 24.24
CA LEU A 469 18.71 -0.97 24.05
C LEU A 469 20.20 -1.21 24.19
N ARG A 470 20.64 -1.75 25.35
CA ARG A 470 22.06 -1.99 25.67
C ARG A 470 22.44 -3.48 25.62
N GLN A 471 21.49 -4.36 25.85
CA GLN A 471 21.77 -5.79 25.97
C GLN A 471 21.52 -6.49 24.64
N VAL A 472 22.50 -7.24 24.16
CA VAL A 472 22.37 -8.15 23.03
C VAL A 472 21.41 -9.27 23.43
N ALA A 473 20.33 -9.44 22.70
CA ALA A 473 19.38 -10.52 22.93
C ALA A 473 19.89 -11.85 22.36
N ARG A 474 20.58 -11.79 21.22
CA ARG A 474 21.25 -12.93 20.55
C ARG A 474 22.19 -12.46 19.43
N ASN A 475 23.17 -13.32 19.14
CA ASN A 475 24.11 -13.17 18.02
C ASN A 475 23.67 -14.03 16.84
#